data_011230276a5442f6de389cd122a7b644
#
_entry.id   011230276a5442f6de389cd122a7b644
#
_cell.length_a   1.000
_cell.length_b   1.000
_cell.length_c   1.000
_cell.angle_alpha   90.00
_cell.angle_beta   90.00
_cell.angle_gamma   90.00
#
_symmetry.space_group_name_H-M   'P 1'
#
loop_
_entity.id
_entity.type
_entity.pdbx_description
1 polymer ?
#
loop_
_entity_poly.entity_id
_entity_poly.type
_entity_poly.pdbx_seq_one_letter_code
_entity_poly.pdbx_strand_id
1 'polypeptide(L)'
;MASLPPLATTTVGSLPKPDRLAEPEKLWAAWRLEGAALQSAKERAALEWLRVQEEAGIDIVGDGEQFRIHFVHGFLERLDGIDWTRKTRMGIRNNRYEAEVPTVTGPLGRPAPVHAADAAFMRRSTTRRLKVTLPGPMTICDTLADGYYGRRADMAMRFAELLNAEARDLESAGADVIQFDEPAFNVFLEEVRDWGLPALERAMQGLK
;
A
#
# COMPACT_ATOMS: atom_id res chain seq x y z
N MET A 1 -7.75 -22.12 -11.56
CA MET A 1 -8.55 -21.58 -10.45
C MET A 1 -10.02 -21.53 -10.86
N ALA A 2 -10.97 -21.75 -9.93
CA ALA A 2 -12.39 -21.55 -10.22
C ALA A 2 -12.64 -20.08 -10.61
N SER A 3 -13.59 -19.83 -11.53
CA SER A 3 -14.00 -18.47 -11.88
C SER A 3 -14.58 -17.76 -10.65
N LEU A 4 -14.38 -16.44 -10.55
CA LEU A 4 -15.06 -15.65 -9.53
C LEU A 4 -16.59 -15.71 -9.76
N PRO A 5 -17.39 -15.76 -8.68
CA PRO A 5 -18.83 -15.66 -8.83
C PRO A 5 -19.21 -14.26 -9.37
N PRO A 6 -20.36 -14.12 -10.05
CA PRO A 6 -20.92 -12.80 -10.31
C PRO A 6 -21.06 -12.02 -9.01
N LEU A 7 -20.67 -10.73 -9.00
CA LEU A 7 -20.72 -9.87 -7.82
C LEU A 7 -19.84 -10.37 -6.66
N ALA A 8 -18.64 -10.90 -6.95
CA ALA A 8 -17.67 -11.28 -5.93
C ALA A 8 -17.40 -10.15 -4.94
N THR A 9 -17.38 -10.48 -3.65
CA THR A 9 -17.23 -9.53 -2.55
C THR A 9 -15.78 -9.41 -2.10
N THR A 10 -15.36 -8.21 -1.68
CA THR A 10 -14.06 -7.95 -1.06
C THR A 10 -14.12 -6.75 -0.12
N THR A 11 -13.24 -6.68 0.85
CA THR A 11 -13.00 -5.45 1.64
C THR A 11 -12.14 -4.48 0.86
N VAL A 12 -12.25 -3.17 1.11
CA VAL A 12 -11.47 -2.16 0.36
C VAL A 12 -10.15 -1.85 1.07
N GLY A 13 -10.17 -1.26 2.22
CA GLY A 13 -8.99 -0.71 2.87
C GLY A 13 -8.63 -1.37 4.20
N SER A 14 -7.96 -0.58 5.05
CA SER A 14 -7.52 -1.01 6.37
C SER A 14 -8.67 -1.44 7.27
N LEU A 15 -8.50 -2.57 7.93
CA LEU A 15 -9.33 -3.00 9.05
C LEU A 15 -8.70 -2.50 10.36
N PRO A 16 -9.50 -2.26 11.43
CA PRO A 16 -9.00 -1.73 12.69
C PRO A 16 -7.86 -2.57 13.26
N LYS A 17 -6.79 -1.89 13.69
CA LYS A 17 -5.70 -2.58 14.39
C LYS A 17 -6.11 -2.89 15.82
N PRO A 18 -5.84 -4.09 16.33
CA PRO A 18 -6.07 -4.40 17.75
C PRO A 18 -5.24 -3.47 18.66
N ASP A 19 -5.80 -3.08 19.80
CA ASP A 19 -5.14 -2.21 20.80
C ASP A 19 -3.74 -2.68 21.23
N ARG A 20 -3.54 -4.00 21.25
CA ARG A 20 -2.23 -4.59 21.57
C ARG A 20 -1.16 -4.27 20.53
N LEU A 21 -1.56 -3.89 19.31
CA LEU A 21 -0.66 -3.66 18.18
C LEU A 21 -0.38 -2.17 17.98
N ALA A 22 -1.41 -1.34 17.98
CA ALA A 22 -1.34 0.11 17.80
C ALA A 22 -2.59 0.78 18.40
N GLU A 23 -2.59 2.10 18.57
CA GLU A 23 -3.80 2.84 18.95
C GLU A 23 -4.81 2.82 17.78
N PRO A 24 -6.02 2.27 17.97
CA PRO A 24 -6.90 1.93 16.84
C PRO A 24 -7.44 3.13 16.06
N GLU A 25 -7.54 4.30 16.69
CA GLU A 25 -8.14 5.49 16.10
C GLU A 25 -7.11 6.52 15.58
N LYS A 26 -5.82 6.24 15.72
CA LYS A 26 -4.77 7.12 15.22
C LYS A 26 -4.29 6.69 13.84
N LEU A 27 -4.41 7.58 12.88
CA LEU A 27 -3.98 7.33 11.50
C LEU A 27 -2.48 6.96 11.37
N TRP A 28 -1.64 7.50 12.26
CA TRP A 28 -0.18 7.33 12.28
C TRP A 28 0.31 6.79 13.62
N ALA A 29 -0.47 5.94 14.26
CA ALA A 29 -0.09 5.37 15.54
C ALA A 29 1.20 4.57 15.43
N ALA A 30 2.14 4.80 16.34
CA ALA A 30 3.32 3.95 16.45
C ALA A 30 2.95 2.52 16.85
N TRP A 31 3.76 1.56 16.44
CA TRP A 31 3.65 0.20 16.94
C TRP A 31 3.93 0.16 18.45
N ARG A 32 3.16 -0.64 19.18
CA ARG A 32 3.36 -0.84 20.64
C ARG A 32 4.37 -1.91 20.98
N LEU A 33 4.83 -2.64 19.98
CA LEU A 33 5.77 -3.76 20.09
C LEU A 33 6.91 -3.57 19.09
N GLU A 34 7.99 -4.31 19.29
CA GLU A 34 9.17 -4.29 18.42
C GLU A 34 9.66 -5.71 18.10
N GLY A 35 10.52 -5.84 17.10
CA GLY A 35 11.19 -7.08 16.74
C GLY A 35 10.25 -8.26 16.49
N ALA A 36 10.63 -9.44 16.97
CA ALA A 36 9.88 -10.68 16.78
C ALA A 36 8.48 -10.64 17.44
N ALA A 37 8.33 -9.93 18.56
CA ALA A 37 7.04 -9.78 19.23
C ALA A 37 6.05 -8.96 18.37
N LEU A 38 6.53 -7.91 17.70
CA LEU A 38 5.73 -7.14 16.76
C LEU A 38 5.32 -8.00 15.56
N GLN A 39 6.25 -8.75 14.95
CA GLN A 39 5.93 -9.60 13.80
C GLN A 39 4.86 -10.64 14.16
N SER A 40 5.02 -11.34 15.27
CA SER A 40 4.03 -12.32 15.74
C SER A 40 2.66 -11.69 16.05
N ALA A 41 2.65 -10.45 16.54
CA ALA A 41 1.41 -9.73 16.82
C ALA A 41 0.69 -9.29 15.53
N LYS A 42 1.44 -8.86 14.51
CA LYS A 42 0.92 -8.55 13.16
C LYS A 42 0.30 -9.78 12.51
N GLU A 43 1.01 -10.90 12.52
CA GLU A 43 0.54 -12.18 11.98
C GLU A 43 -0.77 -12.62 12.65
N ARG A 44 -0.85 -12.56 13.97
CA ARG A 44 -2.09 -12.87 14.69
C ARG A 44 -3.25 -11.94 14.31
N ALA A 45 -2.99 -10.64 14.22
CA ALA A 45 -4.01 -9.67 13.83
C ALA A 45 -4.51 -9.92 12.40
N ALA A 46 -3.60 -10.22 11.47
CA ALA A 46 -3.96 -10.56 10.09
C ALA A 46 -4.81 -11.84 10.03
N LEU A 47 -4.46 -12.90 10.80
CA LEU A 47 -5.25 -14.13 10.88
C LEU A 47 -6.62 -13.94 11.53
N GLU A 48 -6.73 -13.08 12.53
CA GLU A 48 -8.02 -12.73 13.14
C GLU A 48 -8.96 -12.09 12.11
N TRP A 49 -8.47 -11.09 11.37
CA TRP A 49 -9.25 -10.44 10.32
C TRP A 49 -9.51 -11.35 9.12
N LEU A 50 -8.59 -12.23 8.77
CA LEU A 50 -8.82 -13.25 7.74
C LEU A 50 -10.00 -14.13 8.12
N ARG A 51 -10.03 -14.63 9.36
CA ARG A 51 -11.12 -15.47 9.86
C ARG A 51 -12.47 -14.74 9.83
N VAL A 52 -12.51 -13.48 10.27
CA VAL A 52 -13.73 -12.65 10.21
C VAL A 52 -14.23 -12.50 8.78
N GLN A 53 -13.35 -12.26 7.81
CA GLN A 53 -13.72 -12.15 6.40
C GLN A 53 -14.27 -13.48 5.85
N GLU A 54 -13.64 -14.61 6.20
CA GLU A 54 -14.06 -15.94 5.77
C GLU A 54 -15.40 -16.33 6.36
N GLU A 55 -15.64 -16.07 7.64
CA GLU A 55 -16.91 -16.31 8.34
C GLU A 55 -18.04 -15.40 7.80
N ALA A 56 -17.72 -14.17 7.40
CA ALA A 56 -18.66 -13.27 6.74
C ALA A 56 -18.97 -13.65 5.28
N GLY A 57 -18.33 -14.67 4.74
CA GLY A 57 -18.55 -15.11 3.36
C GLY A 57 -17.87 -14.27 2.28
N ILE A 58 -16.87 -13.43 2.61
CA ILE A 58 -16.13 -12.62 1.65
C ILE A 58 -15.38 -13.51 0.66
N ASP A 59 -15.51 -13.27 -0.64
CA ASP A 59 -14.93 -14.11 -1.70
C ASP A 59 -13.43 -13.87 -1.89
N ILE A 60 -13.01 -12.61 -1.82
CA ILE A 60 -11.63 -12.18 -2.00
C ILE A 60 -11.16 -11.51 -0.71
N VAL A 61 -10.28 -12.18 0.02
CA VAL A 61 -9.83 -11.78 1.35
C VAL A 61 -8.48 -11.09 1.31
N GLY A 62 -8.14 -10.35 2.36
CA GLY A 62 -6.85 -9.68 2.52
C GLY A 62 -6.39 -9.64 3.97
N ASP A 63 -5.19 -9.13 4.21
CA ASP A 63 -4.60 -8.97 5.54
C ASP A 63 -5.24 -7.85 6.37
N GLY A 64 -6.15 -7.06 5.80
CA GLY A 64 -6.71 -5.86 6.42
C GLY A 64 -5.65 -4.81 6.77
N GLU A 65 -4.51 -4.84 6.06
CA GLU A 65 -3.35 -3.95 6.26
C GLU A 65 -2.72 -4.05 7.66
N GLN A 66 -2.79 -5.20 8.30
CA GLN A 66 -2.26 -5.41 9.65
C GLN A 66 -0.73 -5.40 9.71
N PHE A 67 -0.04 -5.65 8.59
CA PHE A 67 1.42 -5.65 8.54
C PHE A 67 2.04 -4.24 8.41
N ARG A 68 1.27 -3.21 8.09
CA ARG A 68 1.73 -1.84 7.88
C ARG A 68 0.97 -0.83 8.75
N ILE A 69 1.65 0.23 9.17
CA ILE A 69 1.03 1.26 10.00
C ILE A 69 0.08 2.16 9.19
N HIS A 70 0.46 2.44 7.95
CA HIS A 70 -0.28 3.27 7.02
C HIS A 70 -0.17 2.71 5.60
N PHE A 71 -1.25 2.79 4.80
CA PHE A 71 -1.30 2.15 3.48
C PHE A 71 -0.26 2.69 2.48
N VAL A 72 0.08 3.97 2.52
CA VAL A 72 1.14 4.56 1.68
C VAL A 72 2.51 4.38 2.33
N HIS A 73 2.70 4.89 3.55
CA HIS A 73 4.00 4.93 4.18
C HIS A 73 4.57 3.54 4.49
N GLY A 74 3.71 2.54 4.73
CA GLY A 74 4.17 1.16 4.93
C GLY A 74 4.93 0.58 3.74
N PHE A 75 4.65 1.06 2.52
CA PHE A 75 5.45 0.75 1.34
C PHE A 75 6.70 1.62 1.26
N LEU A 76 6.55 2.93 1.46
CA LEU A 76 7.60 3.92 1.27
C LEU A 76 8.77 3.80 2.27
N GLU A 77 8.51 3.33 3.50
CA GLU A 77 9.53 3.14 4.56
C GLU A 77 10.65 2.16 4.18
N ARG A 78 10.44 1.35 3.14
CA ARG A 78 11.39 0.35 2.65
C ARG A 78 12.12 0.78 1.38
N LEU A 79 11.88 2.00 0.91
CA LEU A 79 12.47 2.53 -0.30
C LEU A 79 13.69 3.42 0.01
N ASP A 80 14.66 3.38 -0.90
CA ASP A 80 15.77 4.34 -0.91
C ASP A 80 15.35 5.67 -1.53
N GLY A 81 16.09 6.74 -1.22
CA GLY A 81 15.90 8.07 -1.81
C GLY A 81 14.90 8.96 -1.06
N ILE A 82 14.31 8.49 0.04
CA ILE A 82 13.36 9.24 0.87
C ILE A 82 14.01 9.58 2.22
N ASP A 83 14.10 10.87 2.52
CA ASP A 83 14.56 11.35 3.83
C ASP A 83 13.38 11.54 4.79
N TRP A 84 13.25 10.64 5.73
CA TRP A 84 12.20 10.62 6.74
C TRP A 84 12.41 11.66 7.86
N THR A 85 13.61 12.20 7.99
CA THR A 85 13.93 13.24 8.97
C THR A 85 13.70 14.65 8.42
N ARG A 86 13.87 14.82 7.12
CA ARG A 86 13.60 16.07 6.42
C ARG A 86 12.09 16.18 6.12
N LYS A 87 11.36 16.83 7.01
CA LYS A 87 9.93 17.09 6.85
C LYS A 87 9.68 18.38 6.09
N THR A 88 8.73 18.32 5.18
CA THR A 88 8.23 19.50 4.44
C THR A 88 6.74 19.61 4.71
N ARG A 89 6.31 20.82 5.13
CA ARG A 89 4.88 21.11 5.29
C ARG A 89 4.25 21.34 3.93
N MET A 90 3.25 20.57 3.59
CA MET A 90 2.51 20.71 2.32
C MET A 90 1.02 20.41 2.48
N GLY A 91 0.23 20.96 1.58
CA GLY A 91 -1.19 20.66 1.48
C GLY A 91 -1.42 19.30 0.84
N ILE A 92 -2.27 18.50 1.45
CA ILE A 92 -2.66 17.16 1.01
C ILE A 92 -4.07 17.23 0.43
N ARG A 93 -4.34 16.45 -0.61
CA ARG A 93 -5.66 16.41 -1.28
C ARG A 93 -6.14 17.79 -1.71
N ASN A 94 -5.29 18.51 -2.46
CA ASN A 94 -5.57 19.88 -2.90
C ASN A 94 -5.87 20.82 -1.73
N ASN A 95 -4.98 20.83 -0.73
CA ASN A 95 -5.06 21.66 0.48
C ASN A 95 -6.29 21.41 1.38
N ARG A 96 -6.91 20.22 1.34
CA ARG A 96 -7.95 19.86 2.31
C ARG A 96 -7.44 19.84 3.74
N TYR A 97 -6.18 19.51 3.93
CA TYR A 97 -5.44 19.62 5.19
C TYR A 97 -3.95 19.76 4.89
N GLU A 98 -3.18 20.21 5.88
CA GLU A 98 -1.73 20.27 5.80
C GLU A 98 -1.10 19.17 6.64
N ALA A 99 0.01 18.64 6.16
CA ALA A 99 0.80 17.64 6.88
C ALA A 99 2.30 17.88 6.69
N GLU A 100 3.09 17.46 7.65
CA GLU A 100 4.54 17.33 7.52
C GLU A 100 4.86 15.97 6.89
N VAL A 101 5.31 16.00 5.64
CA VAL A 101 5.61 14.80 4.86
C VAL A 101 7.11 14.61 4.70
N PRO A 102 7.61 13.37 4.53
CA PRO A 102 9.00 13.13 4.20
C PRO A 102 9.36 13.66 2.82
N THR A 103 10.64 13.88 2.57
CA THR A 103 11.13 14.49 1.33
C THR A 103 11.93 13.49 0.51
N VAL A 104 11.64 13.39 -0.77
CA VAL A 104 12.49 12.67 -1.73
C VAL A 104 13.75 13.53 -1.99
N THR A 105 14.92 13.00 -1.66
CA THR A 105 16.21 13.72 -1.72
C THR A 105 17.23 13.08 -2.65
N GLY A 106 16.89 11.94 -3.25
CA GLY A 106 17.77 11.20 -4.14
C GLY A 106 16.98 10.27 -5.08
N PRO A 107 17.70 9.49 -5.90
CA PRO A 107 17.07 8.53 -6.78
C PRO A 107 16.31 7.48 -5.98
N LEU A 108 15.02 7.30 -6.28
CA LEU A 108 14.19 6.29 -5.64
C LEU A 108 14.65 4.89 -6.04
N GLY A 109 14.75 3.99 -5.06
CA GLY A 109 15.11 2.60 -5.23
C GLY A 109 14.29 1.66 -4.35
N ARG A 110 14.12 0.42 -4.77
CA ARG A 110 13.51 -0.66 -3.99
C ARG A 110 14.53 -1.80 -3.83
N PRO A 111 15.29 -1.82 -2.72
CA PRO A 111 16.39 -2.79 -2.55
C PRO A 111 15.90 -4.23 -2.39
N ALA A 112 14.67 -4.42 -1.94
CA ALA A 112 14.06 -5.76 -1.76
C ALA A 112 12.52 -5.68 -1.88
N PRO A 113 11.83 -6.83 -2.08
CA PRO A 113 10.38 -6.90 -1.96
C PRO A 113 9.90 -6.41 -0.60
N VAL A 114 8.83 -5.60 -0.59
CA VAL A 114 8.34 -4.95 0.64
C VAL A 114 7.33 -5.83 1.37
N HIS A 115 6.32 -6.33 0.65
CA HIS A 115 5.18 -7.07 1.20
C HIS A 115 5.11 -8.54 0.75
N ALA A 116 6.07 -9.04 -0.02
CA ALA A 116 6.01 -10.40 -0.55
C ALA A 116 6.03 -11.47 0.54
N ALA A 117 6.77 -11.26 1.64
CA ALA A 117 6.80 -12.18 2.78
C ALA A 117 5.43 -12.25 3.49
N ASP A 118 4.78 -11.10 3.68
CA ASP A 118 3.44 -10.99 4.28
C ASP A 118 2.39 -11.65 3.38
N ALA A 119 2.45 -11.42 2.06
CA ALA A 119 1.58 -12.07 1.08
C ALA A 119 1.75 -13.60 1.09
N ALA A 120 2.98 -14.10 1.13
CA ALA A 120 3.27 -15.52 1.22
C ALA A 120 2.76 -16.15 2.54
N PHE A 121 2.84 -15.41 3.65
CA PHE A 121 2.24 -15.81 4.92
C PHE A 121 0.71 -15.92 4.81
N MET A 122 0.05 -14.89 4.28
CA MET A 122 -1.40 -14.89 4.07
C MET A 122 -1.82 -15.99 3.10
N ARG A 123 -1.07 -16.23 2.01
CA ARG A 123 -1.38 -17.29 1.04
C ARG A 123 -1.41 -18.69 1.68
N ARG A 124 -0.52 -18.97 2.60
CA ARG A 124 -0.51 -20.25 3.34
C ARG A 124 -1.66 -20.37 4.34
N SER A 125 -2.30 -19.28 4.70
CA SER A 125 -3.33 -19.21 5.74
C SER A 125 -4.75 -19.29 5.22
N THR A 126 -4.97 -19.24 3.90
CA THR A 126 -6.31 -19.30 3.29
C THR A 126 -6.31 -20.05 1.97
N THR A 127 -7.45 -20.64 1.63
CA THR A 127 -7.73 -21.21 0.29
C THR A 127 -8.54 -20.26 -0.59
N ARG A 128 -9.06 -19.16 -0.02
CA ARG A 128 -9.78 -18.14 -0.78
C ARG A 128 -8.82 -17.34 -1.66
N ARG A 129 -9.35 -16.55 -2.59
CA ARG A 129 -8.52 -15.61 -3.35
C ARG A 129 -7.94 -14.56 -2.42
N LEU A 130 -6.64 -14.31 -2.57
CA LEU A 130 -5.90 -13.35 -1.78
C LEU A 130 -5.71 -12.06 -2.55
N LYS A 131 -6.15 -10.95 -1.96
CA LYS A 131 -5.88 -9.60 -2.45
C LYS A 131 -4.81 -8.92 -1.60
N VAL A 132 -3.89 -8.22 -2.27
CA VAL A 132 -2.94 -7.30 -1.64
C VAL A 132 -3.15 -5.91 -2.21
N THR A 133 -3.22 -4.91 -1.33
CA THR A 133 -3.42 -3.50 -1.68
C THR A 133 -2.09 -2.77 -1.70
N LEU A 134 -1.85 -1.99 -2.75
CA LEU A 134 -0.71 -1.08 -2.90
C LEU A 134 -1.23 0.36 -3.06
N PRO A 135 -0.50 1.37 -2.60
CA PRO A 135 -0.82 2.76 -2.96
C PRO A 135 -0.54 2.97 -4.44
N GLY A 136 -1.34 3.78 -5.10
CA GLY A 136 -1.05 4.16 -6.47
C GLY A 136 -0.02 5.28 -6.60
N PRO A 137 0.65 5.43 -7.77
CA PRO A 137 1.74 6.38 -7.95
C PRO A 137 1.37 7.84 -7.67
N MET A 138 0.18 8.27 -8.11
CA MET A 138 -0.28 9.64 -7.91
C MET A 138 -0.58 9.94 -6.44
N THR A 139 -1.17 8.98 -5.74
CA THR A 139 -1.44 9.07 -4.30
C THR A 139 -0.14 9.16 -3.51
N ILE A 140 0.89 8.40 -3.88
CA ILE A 140 2.22 8.52 -3.27
C ILE A 140 2.76 9.94 -3.43
N CYS A 141 2.73 10.49 -4.66
CA CYS A 141 3.22 11.85 -4.95
C CYS A 141 2.46 12.94 -4.19
N ASP A 142 1.22 12.69 -3.77
CA ASP A 142 0.44 13.61 -2.95
C ASP A 142 0.80 13.58 -1.45
N THR A 143 1.64 12.63 -1.03
CA THR A 143 2.04 12.44 0.37
C THR A 143 3.54 12.59 0.61
N LEU A 144 4.30 13.04 -0.40
CA LEU A 144 5.76 13.25 -0.35
C LEU A 144 6.12 14.61 -0.95
N ALA A 145 7.11 15.25 -0.35
CA ALA A 145 7.75 16.41 -0.97
C ALA A 145 8.81 15.95 -1.98
N ASP A 146 8.84 16.59 -3.14
CA ASP A 146 9.85 16.35 -4.17
C ASP A 146 11.01 17.34 -4.03
N GLY A 147 12.17 16.85 -3.65
CA GLY A 147 13.43 17.60 -3.60
C GLY A 147 14.47 17.12 -4.61
N TYR A 148 14.10 16.21 -5.52
CA TYR A 148 15.04 15.58 -6.44
C TYR A 148 14.59 15.58 -7.91
N TYR A 149 13.35 15.13 -8.21
CA TYR A 149 12.88 14.96 -9.59
C TYR A 149 12.47 16.27 -10.26
N GLY A 150 11.98 17.23 -9.47
CA GLY A 150 11.54 18.54 -9.97
C GLY A 150 10.19 18.55 -10.69
N ARG A 151 9.69 17.38 -11.12
CA ARG A 151 8.38 17.21 -11.77
C ARG A 151 7.65 16.02 -11.14
N ARG A 152 6.42 16.25 -10.67
CA ARG A 152 5.59 15.20 -10.06
C ARG A 152 5.36 14.00 -10.99
N ALA A 153 5.22 14.26 -12.30
CA ALA A 153 5.05 13.21 -13.30
C ALA A 153 6.27 12.28 -13.38
N ASP A 154 7.49 12.81 -13.33
CA ASP A 154 8.71 12.00 -13.39
C ASP A 154 8.88 11.17 -12.10
N MET A 155 8.61 11.76 -10.95
CA MET A 155 8.57 11.04 -9.67
C MET A 155 7.51 9.95 -9.66
N ALA A 156 6.30 10.23 -10.16
CA ALA A 156 5.21 9.26 -10.25
C ALA A 156 5.55 8.09 -11.17
N MET A 157 6.16 8.36 -12.32
CA MET A 157 6.61 7.32 -13.24
C MET A 157 7.67 6.41 -12.59
N ARG A 158 8.57 6.98 -11.80
CA ARG A 158 9.54 6.19 -11.07
C ARG A 158 8.88 5.32 -9.99
N PHE A 159 7.92 5.86 -9.23
CA PHE A 159 7.12 5.03 -8.31
C PHE A 159 6.36 3.93 -9.03
N ALA A 160 5.80 4.20 -10.20
CA ALA A 160 5.11 3.21 -11.00
C ALA A 160 6.01 2.01 -11.37
N GLU A 161 7.29 2.25 -11.69
CA GLU A 161 8.27 1.18 -11.94
C GLU A 161 8.53 0.33 -10.69
N LEU A 162 8.70 0.97 -9.53
CA LEU A 162 8.93 0.26 -8.27
C LEU A 162 7.70 -0.53 -7.84
N LEU A 163 6.51 0.04 -8.01
CA LEU A 163 5.23 -0.63 -7.74
C LEU A 163 4.97 -1.81 -8.68
N ASN A 164 5.35 -1.68 -9.96
CA ASN A 164 5.26 -2.81 -10.90
C ASN A 164 6.15 -3.97 -10.47
N ALA A 165 7.38 -3.67 -10.06
CA ALA A 165 8.28 -4.70 -9.52
C ALA A 165 7.71 -5.35 -8.25
N GLU A 166 7.17 -4.55 -7.33
CA GLU A 166 6.50 -5.07 -6.12
C GLU A 166 5.29 -5.95 -6.46
N ALA A 167 4.43 -5.51 -7.37
CA ALA A 167 3.25 -6.25 -7.79
C ALA A 167 3.61 -7.63 -8.38
N ARG A 168 4.68 -7.72 -9.16
CA ARG A 168 5.19 -9.00 -9.69
C ARG A 168 5.70 -9.93 -8.58
N ASP A 169 6.38 -9.37 -7.58
CA ASP A 169 6.82 -10.15 -6.41
C ASP A 169 5.62 -10.65 -5.59
N LEU A 170 4.55 -9.84 -5.48
CA LEU A 170 3.30 -10.22 -4.83
C LEU A 170 2.56 -11.33 -5.60
N GLU A 171 2.47 -11.24 -6.93
CA GLU A 171 1.94 -12.35 -7.75
C GLU A 171 2.73 -13.64 -7.52
N SER A 172 4.05 -13.54 -7.50
CA SER A 172 4.95 -14.68 -7.24
C SER A 172 4.80 -15.24 -5.82
N ALA A 173 4.45 -14.39 -4.85
CA ALA A 173 4.16 -14.77 -3.47
C ALA A 173 2.76 -15.37 -3.29
N GLY A 174 1.92 -15.39 -4.33
CA GLY A 174 0.61 -16.02 -4.35
C GLY A 174 -0.58 -15.08 -4.16
N ALA A 175 -0.41 -13.77 -4.36
CA ALA A 175 -1.54 -12.86 -4.47
C ALA A 175 -2.31 -13.13 -5.77
N ASP A 176 -3.65 -13.27 -5.65
CA ASP A 176 -4.54 -13.48 -6.79
C ASP A 176 -5.05 -12.16 -7.38
N VAL A 177 -5.07 -11.10 -6.56
CA VAL A 177 -5.55 -9.77 -6.93
C VAL A 177 -4.59 -8.73 -6.36
N ILE A 178 -4.14 -7.81 -7.21
CA ILE A 178 -3.42 -6.61 -6.78
C ILE A 178 -4.36 -5.41 -6.95
N GLN A 179 -4.62 -4.71 -5.84
CA GLN A 179 -5.43 -3.50 -5.85
C GLN A 179 -4.51 -2.28 -5.71
N PHE A 180 -4.58 -1.34 -6.66
CA PHE A 180 -3.93 -0.05 -6.55
C PHE A 180 -4.92 1.00 -6.05
N ASP A 181 -4.64 1.60 -4.90
CA ASP A 181 -5.48 2.65 -4.30
C ASP A 181 -5.02 4.04 -4.76
N GLU A 182 -5.87 4.69 -5.55
CA GLU A 182 -5.62 6.03 -6.10
C GLU A 182 -6.68 7.07 -5.67
N PRO A 183 -6.85 7.34 -4.37
CA PRO A 183 -7.77 8.38 -3.91
C PRO A 183 -7.38 9.78 -4.43
N ALA A 184 -6.14 10.02 -4.84
CA ALA A 184 -5.72 11.27 -5.46
C ALA A 184 -6.44 11.55 -6.79
N PHE A 185 -6.88 10.51 -7.51
CA PHE A 185 -7.63 10.66 -8.77
C PHE A 185 -8.93 11.46 -8.61
N ASN A 186 -9.59 11.37 -7.46
CA ASN A 186 -10.82 12.11 -7.19
C ASN A 186 -10.59 13.59 -6.92
N VAL A 187 -9.35 14.04 -6.83
CA VAL A 187 -8.97 15.39 -6.41
C VAL A 187 -8.30 16.17 -7.54
N PHE A 188 -7.49 15.51 -8.36
CA PHE A 188 -6.63 16.13 -9.36
C PHE A 188 -6.99 15.68 -10.78
N LEU A 189 -8.25 15.89 -11.17
CA LEU A 189 -8.83 15.35 -12.42
C LEU A 189 -8.06 15.67 -13.70
N GLU A 190 -7.49 16.87 -13.80
CA GLU A 190 -6.67 17.26 -14.95
C GLU A 190 -5.36 16.49 -14.98
N GLU A 191 -4.64 16.46 -13.85
CA GLU A 191 -3.37 15.74 -13.73
C GLU A 191 -3.53 14.22 -13.91
N VAL A 192 -4.70 13.67 -13.60
CA VAL A 192 -5.01 12.24 -13.84
C VAL A 192 -4.86 11.90 -15.32
N ARG A 193 -5.37 12.74 -16.22
CA ARG A 193 -5.27 12.51 -17.66
C ARG A 193 -3.86 12.70 -18.18
N ASP A 194 -3.14 13.70 -17.65
CA ASP A 194 -1.82 14.07 -18.13
C ASP A 194 -0.75 13.04 -17.75
N TRP A 195 -0.73 12.57 -16.51
CA TRP A 195 0.28 11.66 -16.01
C TRP A 195 -0.19 10.59 -15.02
N GLY A 196 -1.32 10.79 -14.34
CA GLY A 196 -1.82 9.83 -13.34
C GLY A 196 -2.18 8.48 -13.94
N LEU A 197 -2.97 8.44 -15.03
CA LEU A 197 -3.30 7.21 -15.76
C LEU A 197 -2.08 6.57 -16.40
N PRO A 198 -1.20 7.28 -17.14
CA PRO A 198 0.05 6.69 -17.64
C PRO A 198 0.93 6.05 -16.56
N ALA A 199 1.02 6.67 -15.36
CA ALA A 199 1.77 6.10 -14.25
C ALA A 199 1.09 4.85 -13.69
N LEU A 200 -0.23 4.84 -13.55
CA LEU A 200 -0.97 3.66 -13.10
C LEU A 200 -0.87 2.51 -14.12
N GLU A 201 -1.00 2.79 -15.41
CA GLU A 201 -0.80 1.81 -16.50
C GLU A 201 0.60 1.20 -16.44
N ARG A 202 1.63 2.05 -16.18
CA ARG A 202 3.01 1.57 -16.02
C ARG A 202 3.14 0.65 -14.78
N ALA A 203 2.49 0.97 -13.68
CA ALA A 203 2.49 0.13 -12.48
C ALA A 203 1.83 -1.23 -12.73
N MET A 204 0.82 -1.29 -13.58
CA MET A 204 0.08 -2.52 -13.90
C MET A 204 0.70 -3.31 -15.07
N GLN A 205 1.72 -2.80 -15.74
CA GLN A 205 2.24 -3.37 -16.99
C GLN A 205 2.68 -4.83 -16.83
N GLY A 206 2.04 -5.73 -17.61
CA GLY A 206 2.37 -7.15 -17.67
C GLY A 206 2.06 -7.95 -16.39
N LEU A 207 1.19 -7.45 -15.52
CA LEU A 207 0.53 -8.23 -14.48
C LEU A 207 -0.57 -9.10 -15.11
N LYS A 208 -0.91 -10.22 -14.46
CA LYS A 208 -1.86 -11.23 -14.99
C LYS A 208 -3.28 -10.99 -14.52
#